data_dcb3154ed6c399f4691ab8b906bcca56
#
_entry.id   dcb3154ed6c399f4691ab8b906bcca56
#
_cell.length_a   1.000
_cell.length_b   1.000
_cell.length_c   1.000
_cell.angle_alpha   90.00
_cell.angle_beta   90.00
_cell.angle_gamma   90.00
#
_symmetry.space_group_name_H-M   'P 1'
#
loop_
_entity.id
_entity.type
_entity.pdbx_description
1 polymer ?
#
loop_
_entity_poly.entity_id
_entity_poly.type
_entity_poly.pdbx_seq_one_letter_code
_entity_poly.pdbx_strand_id
1 'polypeptide(L)'
;MSRSTVKDPAKNKSSETFFKVLRFIGRYRFLLILSIILAAVSVILQLYVPILFGNAIDQVIAQHQVNFEMMWYYLSRILVMVILSSAATWLMNVINNRMTYQTVKDIRAKAIRHIQVLPLSYLDGHSTGDIISRIIADTDILSDGMLLGFTQLFSGIVTIIGTLIFMFSKNFWITLMVIVLTPVSFLVAKFISSHTFQMFRKQSDARGRQTALIEEMIGNQKVVQAFGYEEKSSERFAKVNEELQECSLKAVFYSSLTNPSTRFVNNIIYACVALVGAFIIPGGRLTVGGLSVLLSYANQYMKPFNDISSVVTELQNALACAGRIFDLLEEEPEVAEASETLKDVKGEVDIKNVCFHYDESKKLIEDFNLHVKPGMRVAIVGPTGCGKSTFINLLMRFYDVNAGSISVDGKPIRDITRHSLRSSYGMVLQETWIKNGTVRDNISIGKPEATDTEIIEAAKLTHSWEFIRRLPKGLDTMLNEDSLSQGQKQLLCITRVMLCLPPMLILDEATSSIDTRTELQIQEAFERMMEGRTSFIVAHRLSTIRNADLILVMKDGSIIEQGTHDELIAKGGFYHTLYNSQFAKVSE
;
A
#
# COMPACT_ATOMS: atom_id res chain seq x y z
N MET A 1 -44.37 -6.07 -18.40
CA MET A 1 -43.00 -6.58 -18.38
C MET A 1 -42.09 -5.48 -17.85
N SER A 2 -41.83 -5.51 -16.54
CA SER A 2 -40.95 -4.56 -15.84
C SER A 2 -39.50 -4.98 -16.06
N ARG A 3 -38.70 -4.15 -16.72
CA ARG A 3 -37.22 -4.32 -16.80
C ARG A 3 -36.66 -3.94 -15.45
N SER A 4 -36.38 -4.92 -14.61
CA SER A 4 -35.51 -4.73 -13.45
C SER A 4 -34.08 -4.39 -13.95
N THR A 5 -33.68 -3.15 -13.81
CA THR A 5 -32.29 -2.71 -13.99
C THR A 5 -31.45 -3.39 -12.90
N VAL A 6 -30.76 -4.47 -13.27
CA VAL A 6 -29.67 -5.02 -12.45
C VAL A 6 -28.62 -3.91 -12.31
N LYS A 7 -28.56 -3.30 -11.14
CA LYS A 7 -27.51 -2.31 -10.81
C LYS A 7 -26.18 -3.04 -10.77
N ASP A 8 -25.26 -2.63 -11.64
CA ASP A 8 -23.90 -3.15 -11.76
C ASP A 8 -23.16 -2.96 -10.41
N PRO A 9 -22.75 -4.02 -9.69
CA PRO A 9 -22.16 -3.91 -8.35
C PRO A 9 -20.87 -3.08 -8.33
N ALA A 10 -20.11 -3.05 -9.42
CA ALA A 10 -18.91 -2.24 -9.57
C ALA A 10 -19.20 -0.73 -9.57
N LYS A 11 -20.33 -0.31 -10.15
CA LYS A 11 -20.72 1.11 -10.21
C LYS A 11 -21.17 1.64 -8.84
N ASN A 12 -21.73 0.77 -8.00
CA ASN A 12 -22.18 1.13 -6.65
C ASN A 12 -20.97 1.34 -5.71
N LYS A 13 -19.94 0.48 -5.81
CA LYS A 13 -18.72 0.57 -5.00
C LYS A 13 -17.91 1.84 -5.33
N SER A 14 -17.81 2.23 -6.59
CA SER A 14 -17.12 3.46 -7.02
C SER A 14 -17.80 4.74 -6.51
N SER A 15 -19.15 4.77 -6.51
CA SER A 15 -19.91 5.91 -5.96
C SER A 15 -19.72 6.04 -4.44
N GLU A 16 -19.73 4.94 -3.71
CA GLU A 16 -19.50 4.91 -2.27
C GLU A 16 -18.09 5.41 -1.92
N THR A 17 -17.08 4.91 -2.64
CA THR A 17 -15.69 5.36 -2.49
C THR A 17 -15.53 6.86 -2.73
N PHE A 18 -16.20 7.40 -3.74
CA PHE A 18 -16.19 8.84 -4.01
C PHE A 18 -16.73 9.65 -2.83
N PHE A 19 -17.86 9.23 -2.21
CA PHE A 19 -18.38 9.90 -1.02
C PHE A 19 -17.46 9.77 0.19
N LYS A 20 -16.75 8.64 0.35
CA LYS A 20 -15.74 8.48 1.40
C LYS A 20 -14.58 9.47 1.22
N VAL A 21 -14.07 9.61 -0.02
CA VAL A 21 -13.04 10.62 -0.34
C VAL A 21 -13.54 12.04 -0.02
N LEU A 22 -14.76 12.38 -0.45
CA LEU A 22 -15.35 13.69 -0.15
C LEU A 22 -15.51 13.94 1.35
N ARG A 23 -15.78 12.91 2.15
CA ARG A 23 -15.86 13.02 3.62
C ARG A 23 -14.51 13.36 4.25
N PHE A 24 -13.42 12.80 3.73
CA PHE A 24 -12.06 13.16 4.16
C PHE A 24 -11.72 14.60 3.79
N ILE A 25 -12.08 15.02 2.56
CA ILE A 25 -11.92 16.40 2.09
C ILE A 25 -12.80 17.36 2.87
N GLY A 26 -13.93 16.90 3.42
CA GLY A 26 -14.87 17.69 4.20
C GLY A 26 -14.25 18.45 5.38
N ARG A 27 -13.11 17.98 5.89
CA ARG A 27 -12.29 18.72 6.87
C ARG A 27 -11.73 20.03 6.29
N TYR A 28 -11.52 20.09 4.98
CA TYR A 28 -10.95 21.22 4.24
C TYR A 28 -12.02 21.96 3.40
N ARG A 29 -13.32 21.82 3.75
CA ARG A 29 -14.46 22.38 2.99
C ARG A 29 -14.32 23.86 2.66
N PHE A 30 -13.74 24.66 3.56
CA PHE A 30 -13.52 26.09 3.32
C PHE A 30 -12.51 26.32 2.17
N LEU A 31 -11.42 25.56 2.15
CA LEU A 31 -10.41 25.63 1.08
C LEU A 31 -11.01 25.17 -0.27
N LEU A 32 -11.86 24.13 -0.24
CA LEU A 32 -12.55 23.64 -1.45
C LEU A 32 -13.49 24.72 -2.02
N ILE A 33 -14.31 25.36 -1.18
CA ILE A 33 -15.20 26.44 -1.63
C ILE A 33 -14.39 27.61 -2.19
N LEU A 34 -13.32 28.00 -1.50
CA LEU A 34 -12.44 29.08 -1.95
C LEU A 34 -11.78 28.75 -3.31
N SER A 35 -11.35 27.49 -3.50
CA SER A 35 -10.80 27.03 -4.78
C SER A 35 -11.83 27.13 -5.91
N ILE A 36 -13.07 26.71 -5.68
CA ILE A 36 -14.15 26.79 -6.68
C ILE A 36 -14.45 28.27 -7.03
N ILE A 37 -14.48 29.15 -6.04
CA ILE A 37 -14.69 30.60 -6.26
C ILE A 37 -13.54 31.17 -7.10
N LEU A 38 -12.29 30.85 -6.75
CA LEU A 38 -11.12 31.32 -7.51
C LEU A 38 -11.10 30.76 -8.95
N ALA A 39 -11.53 29.50 -9.13
CA ALA A 39 -11.70 28.92 -10.47
C ALA A 39 -12.73 29.71 -11.29
N ALA A 40 -13.88 30.02 -10.71
CA ALA A 40 -14.93 30.81 -11.38
C ALA A 40 -14.43 32.22 -11.72
N VAL A 41 -13.79 32.89 -10.77
CA VAL A 41 -13.23 34.25 -10.98
C VAL A 41 -12.16 34.21 -12.09
N SER A 42 -11.23 33.27 -12.03
CA SER A 42 -10.17 33.11 -13.04
C SER A 42 -10.76 32.91 -14.43
N VAL A 43 -11.74 32.01 -14.58
CA VAL A 43 -12.40 31.73 -15.87
C VAL A 43 -13.17 32.93 -16.38
N ILE A 44 -13.92 33.65 -15.55
CA ILE A 44 -14.66 34.85 -15.94
C ILE A 44 -13.69 35.93 -16.45
N LEU A 45 -12.58 36.16 -15.74
CA LEU A 45 -11.56 37.11 -16.17
C LEU A 45 -10.93 36.70 -17.50
N GLN A 46 -10.63 35.41 -17.69
CA GLN A 46 -10.10 34.88 -18.97
C GLN A 46 -11.10 35.04 -20.11
N LEU A 47 -12.39 34.78 -19.87
CA LEU A 47 -13.43 34.93 -20.89
C LEU A 47 -13.74 36.37 -21.25
N TYR A 48 -13.39 37.34 -20.39
CA TYR A 48 -13.55 38.75 -20.68
C TYR A 48 -12.45 39.30 -21.62
N VAL A 49 -11.26 38.68 -21.61
CA VAL A 49 -10.13 39.10 -22.47
C VAL A 49 -10.46 39.10 -23.97
N PRO A 50 -11.09 38.06 -24.58
CA PRO A 50 -11.51 38.11 -25.97
C PRO A 50 -12.44 39.27 -26.32
N ILE A 51 -13.34 39.66 -25.40
CA ILE A 51 -14.23 40.83 -25.63
C ILE A 51 -13.42 42.12 -25.75
N LEU A 52 -12.49 42.35 -24.84
CA LEU A 52 -11.61 43.52 -24.90
C LEU A 52 -10.74 43.51 -26.16
N PHE A 53 -10.26 42.32 -26.56
CA PHE A 53 -9.49 42.15 -27.77
C PHE A 53 -10.32 42.45 -29.05
N GLY A 54 -11.57 41.95 -29.11
CA GLY A 54 -12.49 42.25 -30.19
C GLY A 54 -12.82 43.75 -30.29
N ASN A 55 -13.06 44.37 -29.14
CA ASN A 55 -13.30 45.84 -29.09
C ASN A 55 -12.07 46.65 -29.54
N ALA A 56 -10.85 46.14 -29.24
CA ALA A 56 -9.62 46.76 -29.74
C ALA A 56 -9.48 46.61 -31.28
N ILE A 57 -9.88 45.47 -31.86
CA ILE A 57 -9.91 45.26 -33.31
C ILE A 57 -10.89 46.20 -33.97
N ASP A 58 -12.06 46.41 -33.39
CA ASP A 58 -13.09 47.31 -33.94
C ASP A 58 -12.66 48.79 -33.91
N GLN A 59 -11.55 49.19 -33.25
CA GLN A 59 -10.95 50.52 -33.35
C GLN A 59 -10.10 50.69 -34.64
N VAL A 60 -9.86 49.63 -35.40
CA VAL A 60 -9.21 49.70 -36.73
C VAL A 60 -10.30 49.86 -37.80
N ILE A 61 -10.69 51.08 -38.12
CA ILE A 61 -11.87 51.37 -38.93
C ILE A 61 -11.57 51.22 -40.41
N ALA A 62 -10.42 51.75 -40.87
CA ALA A 62 -9.97 51.71 -42.27
C ALA A 62 -8.46 51.91 -42.33
N GLN A 63 -7.88 51.75 -43.57
CA GLN A 63 -6.48 52.03 -43.81
C GLN A 63 -6.15 53.49 -43.41
N HIS A 64 -5.17 53.66 -42.52
CA HIS A 64 -4.75 54.92 -41.92
C HIS A 64 -5.75 55.56 -40.91
N GLN A 65 -6.83 54.87 -40.52
CA GLN A 65 -7.80 55.35 -39.54
C GLN A 65 -7.85 54.40 -38.31
N VAL A 66 -6.82 54.51 -37.49
CA VAL A 66 -6.71 53.72 -36.23
C VAL A 66 -6.81 54.65 -35.02
N ASN A 67 -7.74 54.35 -34.12
CA ASN A 67 -7.83 55.04 -32.85
C ASN A 67 -6.84 54.44 -31.84
N PHE A 68 -5.60 54.93 -31.83
CA PHE A 68 -4.54 54.45 -30.96
C PHE A 68 -4.83 54.68 -29.47
N GLU A 69 -5.52 55.74 -29.09
CA GLU A 69 -5.85 56.06 -27.71
C GLU A 69 -6.80 55.00 -27.13
N MET A 70 -7.88 54.66 -27.83
CA MET A 70 -8.82 53.64 -27.43
C MET A 70 -8.19 52.24 -27.50
N MET A 71 -7.32 51.96 -28.46
CA MET A 71 -6.58 50.72 -28.54
C MET A 71 -5.69 50.51 -27.31
N TRP A 72 -4.90 51.53 -26.90
CA TRP A 72 -4.10 51.50 -25.68
C TRP A 72 -4.95 51.30 -24.41
N TYR A 73 -6.12 51.89 -24.35
CA TYR A 73 -7.07 51.69 -23.27
C TYR A 73 -7.54 50.26 -23.16
N TYR A 74 -7.87 49.57 -24.26
CA TYR A 74 -8.25 48.16 -24.23
C TYR A 74 -7.06 47.25 -23.92
N LEU A 75 -5.89 47.51 -24.52
CA LEU A 75 -4.68 46.71 -24.29
C LEU A 75 -4.22 46.76 -22.81
N SER A 76 -4.24 47.93 -22.21
CA SER A 76 -3.92 48.08 -20.77
C SER A 76 -4.87 47.28 -19.86
N ARG A 77 -6.18 47.28 -20.19
CA ARG A 77 -7.16 46.46 -19.47
C ARG A 77 -6.96 44.97 -19.67
N ILE A 78 -6.62 44.52 -20.87
CA ILE A 78 -6.25 43.13 -21.14
C ILE A 78 -5.09 42.72 -20.24
N LEU A 79 -4.04 43.53 -20.16
CA LEU A 79 -2.88 43.25 -19.32
C LEU A 79 -3.29 43.06 -17.83
N VAL A 80 -4.11 43.97 -17.34
CA VAL A 80 -4.63 43.88 -15.95
C VAL A 80 -5.45 42.60 -15.74
N MET A 81 -6.37 42.27 -16.67
CA MET A 81 -7.21 41.07 -16.57
C MET A 81 -6.37 39.79 -16.61
N VAL A 82 -5.33 39.73 -17.45
CA VAL A 82 -4.42 38.59 -17.54
C VAL A 82 -3.63 38.43 -16.24
N ILE A 83 -3.10 39.51 -15.67
CA ILE A 83 -2.39 39.47 -14.38
C ILE A 83 -3.32 38.98 -13.26
N LEU A 84 -4.52 39.50 -13.14
CA LEU A 84 -5.50 39.12 -12.11
C LEU A 84 -5.93 37.66 -12.28
N SER A 85 -6.20 37.22 -13.51
CA SER A 85 -6.54 35.84 -13.83
C SER A 85 -5.40 34.88 -13.49
N SER A 86 -4.16 35.24 -13.83
CA SER A 86 -2.97 34.44 -13.52
C SER A 86 -2.76 34.34 -12.00
N ALA A 87 -2.93 35.44 -11.27
CA ALA A 87 -2.85 35.45 -9.80
C ALA A 87 -3.94 34.58 -9.16
N ALA A 88 -5.19 34.66 -9.66
CA ALA A 88 -6.29 33.82 -9.19
C ALA A 88 -6.03 32.32 -9.44
N THR A 89 -5.54 31.97 -10.63
CA THR A 89 -5.17 30.59 -11.00
C THR A 89 -4.01 30.09 -10.13
N TRP A 90 -2.98 30.91 -9.91
CA TRP A 90 -1.86 30.55 -9.06
C TRP A 90 -2.31 30.27 -7.62
N LEU A 91 -3.13 31.16 -7.06
CA LEU A 91 -3.66 31.00 -5.70
C LEU A 91 -4.55 29.75 -5.58
N MET A 92 -5.40 29.50 -6.57
CA MET A 92 -6.21 28.29 -6.68
C MET A 92 -5.33 27.03 -6.65
N ASN A 93 -4.25 26.98 -7.45
CA ASN A 93 -3.35 25.84 -7.50
C ASN A 93 -2.61 25.62 -6.17
N VAL A 94 -2.18 26.70 -5.49
CA VAL A 94 -1.56 26.60 -4.16
C VAL A 94 -2.54 25.99 -3.14
N ILE A 95 -3.81 26.42 -3.18
CA ILE A 95 -4.85 25.89 -2.29
C ILE A 95 -5.13 24.42 -2.60
N ASN A 96 -5.27 24.06 -3.88
CA ASN A 96 -5.53 22.68 -4.31
C ASN A 96 -4.39 21.74 -3.90
N ASN A 97 -3.14 22.14 -4.15
CA ASN A 97 -1.96 21.39 -3.72
C ASN A 97 -1.95 21.18 -2.21
N ARG A 98 -2.13 22.27 -1.43
CA ARG A 98 -2.15 22.18 0.02
C ARG A 98 -3.24 21.25 0.54
N MET A 99 -4.46 21.36 0.01
CA MET A 99 -5.60 20.53 0.38
C MET A 99 -5.35 19.05 0.05
N THR A 100 -4.85 18.75 -1.14
CA THR A 100 -4.57 17.39 -1.58
C THR A 100 -3.49 16.73 -0.73
N TYR A 101 -2.33 17.36 -0.57
CA TYR A 101 -1.23 16.78 0.20
C TYR A 101 -1.54 16.62 1.69
N GLN A 102 -2.33 17.54 2.28
CA GLN A 102 -2.79 17.38 3.65
C GLN A 102 -3.77 16.21 3.79
N THR A 103 -4.70 16.04 2.84
CA THR A 103 -5.64 14.91 2.83
C THR A 103 -4.89 13.58 2.71
N VAL A 104 -3.93 13.48 1.79
CA VAL A 104 -3.11 12.27 1.60
C VAL A 104 -2.26 11.97 2.82
N LYS A 105 -1.65 12.99 3.45
CA LYS A 105 -0.92 12.83 4.72
C LYS A 105 -1.83 12.25 5.81
N ASP A 106 -3.05 12.76 5.95
CA ASP A 106 -4.00 12.28 6.96
C ASP A 106 -4.41 10.82 6.70
N ILE A 107 -4.65 10.46 5.43
CA ILE A 107 -4.97 9.09 5.01
C ILE A 107 -3.81 8.14 5.34
N ARG A 108 -2.57 8.46 4.93
CA ARG A 108 -1.38 7.66 5.23
C ARG A 108 -1.16 7.47 6.72
N ALA A 109 -1.27 8.57 7.50
CA ALA A 109 -1.11 8.51 8.95
C ALA A 109 -2.19 7.64 9.60
N LYS A 110 -3.43 7.66 9.06
CA LYS A 110 -4.51 6.80 9.55
C LYS A 110 -4.26 5.34 9.16
N ALA A 111 -3.82 5.06 7.92
CA ALA A 111 -3.52 3.71 7.46
C ALA A 111 -2.41 3.06 8.30
N ILE A 112 -1.29 3.77 8.53
CA ILE A 112 -0.19 3.26 9.37
C ILE A 112 -0.65 2.96 10.80
N ARG A 113 -1.46 3.85 11.40
CA ARG A 113 -2.00 3.59 12.75
C ARG A 113 -2.97 2.41 12.77
N HIS A 114 -3.76 2.26 11.71
CA HIS A 114 -4.74 1.18 11.62
C HIS A 114 -4.07 -0.18 11.49
N ILE A 115 -3.00 -0.29 10.70
CA ILE A 115 -2.21 -1.52 10.57
C ILE A 115 -1.67 -2.02 11.92
N GLN A 116 -1.32 -1.10 12.84
CA GLN A 116 -0.82 -1.48 14.17
C GLN A 116 -1.87 -2.16 15.06
N VAL A 117 -3.14 -2.05 14.72
CA VAL A 117 -4.26 -2.63 15.48
C VAL A 117 -5.00 -3.73 14.71
N LEU A 118 -4.55 -4.06 13.49
CA LEU A 118 -5.11 -5.17 12.73
C LEU A 118 -4.68 -6.52 13.29
N PRO A 119 -5.53 -7.56 13.19
CA PRO A 119 -5.16 -8.91 13.56
C PRO A 119 -4.05 -9.45 12.65
N LEU A 120 -3.20 -10.32 13.21
CA LEU A 120 -2.11 -10.94 12.44
C LEU A 120 -2.63 -11.75 11.24
N SER A 121 -3.83 -12.32 11.35
CA SER A 121 -4.52 -13.04 10.27
C SER A 121 -4.68 -12.20 8.99
N TYR A 122 -4.92 -10.89 9.14
CA TYR A 122 -4.98 -9.99 7.99
C TYR A 122 -3.62 -9.83 7.32
N LEU A 123 -2.56 -9.66 8.14
CA LEU A 123 -1.18 -9.48 7.64
C LEU A 123 -0.66 -10.76 6.97
N ASP A 124 -0.96 -11.92 7.54
CA ASP A 124 -0.58 -13.23 6.99
C ASP A 124 -1.36 -13.57 5.68
N GLY A 125 -2.59 -13.07 5.57
CA GLY A 125 -3.43 -13.25 4.37
C GLY A 125 -3.08 -12.32 3.20
N HIS A 126 -2.22 -11.30 3.42
CA HIS A 126 -1.86 -10.32 2.40
C HIS A 126 -0.34 -10.20 2.28
N SER A 127 0.18 -10.10 1.05
CA SER A 127 1.61 -9.87 0.89
C SER A 127 2.02 -8.49 1.43
N THR A 128 3.17 -8.41 2.08
CA THR A 128 3.75 -7.14 2.57
C THR A 128 3.86 -6.10 1.45
N GLY A 129 4.19 -6.54 0.22
CA GLY A 129 4.26 -5.69 -0.95
C GLY A 129 2.92 -5.07 -1.34
N ASP A 130 1.80 -5.81 -1.22
CA ASP A 130 0.45 -5.29 -1.48
C ASP A 130 0.07 -4.21 -0.45
N ILE A 131 0.32 -4.47 0.84
CA ILE A 131 0.05 -3.50 1.92
C ILE A 131 0.86 -2.22 1.72
N ILE A 132 2.16 -2.33 1.42
CA ILE A 132 3.04 -1.18 1.14
C ILE A 132 2.54 -0.42 -0.10
N SER A 133 2.15 -1.14 -1.15
CA SER A 133 1.62 -0.53 -2.38
C SER A 133 0.35 0.29 -2.10
N ARG A 134 -0.58 -0.22 -1.27
CA ARG A 134 -1.80 0.52 -0.86
C ARG A 134 -1.47 1.81 -0.12
N ILE A 135 -0.44 1.83 0.72
CA ILE A 135 -0.05 3.00 1.52
C ILE A 135 0.72 4.02 0.69
N ILE A 136 1.58 3.58 -0.23
CA ILE A 136 2.46 4.46 -1.00
C ILE A 136 1.86 4.72 -2.39
N ALA A 137 1.86 3.73 -3.26
CA ALA A 137 1.51 3.91 -4.66
C ALA A 137 0.04 4.32 -4.87
N ASP A 138 -0.91 3.64 -4.19
CA ASP A 138 -2.32 3.96 -4.32
C ASP A 138 -2.67 5.34 -3.78
N THR A 139 -2.01 5.78 -2.70
CA THR A 139 -2.21 7.13 -2.17
C THR A 139 -1.61 8.21 -3.07
N ASP A 140 -0.52 7.93 -3.81
CA ASP A 140 0.03 8.86 -4.80
C ASP A 140 -0.91 8.99 -6.00
N ILE A 141 -1.43 7.88 -6.52
CA ILE A 141 -2.43 7.90 -7.60
C ILE A 141 -3.70 8.65 -7.17
N LEU A 142 -4.15 8.45 -5.92
CA LEU A 142 -5.26 9.22 -5.37
C LEU A 142 -4.95 10.73 -5.32
N SER A 143 -3.73 11.10 -4.91
CA SER A 143 -3.26 12.49 -4.91
C SER A 143 -3.35 13.12 -6.29
N ASP A 144 -2.81 12.45 -7.31
CA ASP A 144 -2.79 12.93 -8.68
C ASP A 144 -4.20 13.09 -9.26
N GLY A 145 -5.06 12.08 -9.02
CA GLY A 145 -6.47 12.17 -9.43
C GLY A 145 -7.24 13.29 -8.72
N MET A 146 -6.97 13.55 -7.45
CA MET A 146 -7.56 14.70 -6.73
C MET A 146 -7.09 16.03 -7.32
N LEU A 147 -5.80 16.19 -7.58
CA LEU A 147 -5.25 17.41 -8.19
C LEU A 147 -5.86 17.68 -9.56
N LEU A 148 -5.90 16.66 -10.41
CA LEU A 148 -6.51 16.77 -11.74
C LEU A 148 -8.02 17.07 -11.65
N GLY A 149 -8.73 16.39 -10.74
CA GLY A 149 -10.15 16.63 -10.51
C GLY A 149 -10.44 18.07 -10.08
N PHE A 150 -9.70 18.60 -9.11
CA PHE A 150 -9.92 19.97 -8.61
C PHE A 150 -9.47 21.04 -9.59
N THR A 151 -8.37 20.85 -10.31
CA THR A 151 -7.83 21.87 -11.20
C THR A 151 -8.48 21.86 -12.57
N GLN A 152 -8.67 20.69 -13.20
CA GLN A 152 -9.13 20.59 -14.58
C GLN A 152 -10.65 20.36 -14.68
N LEU A 153 -11.25 19.53 -13.84
CA LEU A 153 -12.69 19.25 -13.94
C LEU A 153 -13.52 20.48 -13.58
N PHE A 154 -13.23 21.13 -12.42
CA PHE A 154 -14.00 22.31 -12.00
C PHE A 154 -13.79 23.49 -12.95
N SER A 155 -12.55 23.81 -13.29
CA SER A 155 -12.28 24.90 -14.23
C SER A 155 -12.83 24.59 -15.63
N GLY A 156 -12.77 23.33 -16.07
CA GLY A 156 -13.36 22.90 -17.35
C GLY A 156 -14.87 23.08 -17.41
N ILE A 157 -15.60 22.65 -16.38
CA ILE A 157 -17.07 22.82 -16.31
C ILE A 157 -17.43 24.32 -16.30
N VAL A 158 -16.75 25.12 -15.48
CA VAL A 158 -16.99 26.57 -15.42
C VAL A 158 -16.67 27.22 -16.77
N THR A 159 -15.59 26.79 -17.45
CA THR A 159 -15.23 27.29 -18.79
C THR A 159 -16.30 26.96 -19.82
N ILE A 160 -16.82 25.73 -19.87
CA ILE A 160 -17.89 25.34 -20.80
C ILE A 160 -19.14 26.21 -20.59
N ILE A 161 -19.62 26.29 -19.34
CA ILE A 161 -20.83 27.05 -19.00
C ILE A 161 -20.62 28.54 -19.27
N GLY A 162 -19.52 29.09 -18.78
CA GLY A 162 -19.18 30.51 -18.97
C GLY A 162 -19.04 30.89 -20.44
N THR A 163 -18.31 30.09 -21.22
CA THR A 163 -18.13 30.32 -22.66
C THR A 163 -19.47 30.32 -23.39
N LEU A 164 -20.36 29.37 -23.10
CA LEU A 164 -21.70 29.36 -23.71
C LEU A 164 -22.50 30.61 -23.37
N ILE A 165 -22.50 31.05 -22.10
CA ILE A 165 -23.21 32.28 -21.68
C ILE A 165 -22.67 33.49 -22.45
N PHE A 166 -21.35 33.64 -22.55
CA PHE A 166 -20.72 34.74 -23.26
C PHE A 166 -20.97 34.66 -24.80
N MET A 167 -20.95 33.45 -25.38
CA MET A 167 -21.28 33.27 -26.80
C MET A 167 -22.73 33.64 -27.13
N PHE A 168 -23.70 33.21 -26.29
CA PHE A 168 -25.10 33.55 -26.46
C PHE A 168 -25.33 35.08 -26.38
N SER A 169 -24.58 35.76 -25.53
CA SER A 169 -24.66 37.23 -25.43
C SER A 169 -24.16 37.96 -26.72
N LYS A 170 -23.34 37.30 -27.56
CA LYS A 170 -22.83 37.86 -28.78
C LYS A 170 -23.66 37.50 -30.02
N ASN A 171 -23.95 36.22 -30.23
CA ASN A 171 -24.80 35.76 -31.33
C ASN A 171 -25.45 34.41 -31.04
N PHE A 172 -26.77 34.39 -31.05
CA PHE A 172 -27.56 33.18 -30.75
C PHE A 172 -27.34 32.07 -31.78
N TRP A 173 -27.39 32.40 -33.09
CA TRP A 173 -27.34 31.42 -34.17
C TRP A 173 -25.98 30.73 -34.31
N ILE A 174 -24.89 31.48 -34.17
CA ILE A 174 -23.54 30.92 -34.19
C ILE A 174 -23.32 30.02 -32.97
N THR A 175 -23.80 30.41 -31.79
CA THR A 175 -23.71 29.61 -30.59
C THR A 175 -24.48 28.28 -30.73
N LEU A 176 -25.70 28.35 -31.26
CA LEU A 176 -26.51 27.16 -31.51
C LEU A 176 -25.80 26.18 -32.48
N MET A 177 -25.20 26.72 -33.56
CA MET A 177 -24.42 25.92 -34.50
C MET A 177 -23.24 25.22 -33.81
N VAL A 178 -22.49 25.91 -32.97
CA VAL A 178 -21.37 25.30 -32.21
C VAL A 178 -21.87 24.17 -31.30
N ILE A 179 -22.99 24.37 -30.58
CA ILE A 179 -23.58 23.35 -29.72
C ILE A 179 -24.00 22.10 -30.53
N VAL A 180 -24.61 22.31 -31.71
CA VAL A 180 -25.06 21.19 -32.57
C VAL A 180 -23.88 20.41 -33.17
N LEU A 181 -22.77 21.09 -33.49
CA LEU A 181 -21.58 20.42 -34.02
C LEU A 181 -20.69 19.76 -32.98
N THR A 182 -20.75 20.18 -31.72
CA THR A 182 -19.93 19.62 -30.59
C THR A 182 -20.07 18.10 -30.41
N PRO A 183 -21.28 17.48 -30.48
CA PRO A 183 -21.43 16.03 -30.39
C PRO A 183 -20.62 15.24 -31.41
N VAL A 184 -20.35 15.80 -32.59
CA VAL A 184 -19.50 15.16 -33.62
C VAL A 184 -18.08 14.96 -33.11
N SER A 185 -17.49 15.98 -32.45
CA SER A 185 -16.18 15.88 -31.85
C SER A 185 -16.13 14.81 -30.76
N PHE A 186 -17.21 14.74 -29.94
CA PHE A 186 -17.32 13.74 -28.88
C PHE A 186 -17.46 12.30 -29.45
N LEU A 187 -18.21 12.10 -30.50
CA LEU A 187 -18.35 10.79 -31.16
C LEU A 187 -17.03 10.30 -31.74
N VAL A 188 -16.27 11.18 -32.40
CA VAL A 188 -14.93 10.87 -32.94
C VAL A 188 -13.96 10.53 -31.79
N ALA A 189 -13.93 11.35 -30.75
CA ALA A 189 -13.10 11.09 -29.58
C ALA A 189 -13.44 9.75 -28.91
N LYS A 190 -14.72 9.44 -28.72
CA LYS A 190 -15.20 8.17 -28.14
C LYS A 190 -14.78 6.96 -28.98
N PHE A 191 -14.92 7.06 -30.30
CA PHE A 191 -14.54 5.99 -31.23
C PHE A 191 -13.05 5.66 -31.13
N ILE A 192 -12.19 6.69 -31.17
CA ILE A 192 -10.74 6.51 -31.09
C ILE A 192 -10.35 6.00 -29.67
N SER A 193 -10.89 6.60 -28.61
CA SER A 193 -10.59 6.23 -27.22
C SER A 193 -10.93 4.77 -26.93
N SER A 194 -12.05 4.25 -27.46
CA SER A 194 -12.43 2.86 -27.25
C SER A 194 -11.44 1.86 -27.88
N HIS A 195 -10.90 2.18 -29.06
CA HIS A 195 -9.85 1.38 -29.73
C HIS A 195 -8.50 1.51 -29.01
N THR A 196 -8.15 2.72 -28.61
CA THR A 196 -6.94 3.01 -27.84
C THR A 196 -6.91 2.21 -26.53
N PHE A 197 -8.02 2.18 -25.79
CA PHE A 197 -8.14 1.43 -24.54
C PHE A 197 -7.87 -0.06 -24.72
N GLN A 198 -8.43 -0.68 -25.77
CA GLN A 198 -8.19 -2.09 -26.07
C GLN A 198 -6.72 -2.39 -26.35
N MET A 199 -6.06 -1.48 -27.08
CA MET A 199 -4.64 -1.63 -27.42
C MET A 199 -3.74 -1.45 -26.18
N PHE A 200 -4.02 -0.49 -25.33
CA PHE A 200 -3.30 -0.31 -24.07
C PHE A 200 -3.48 -1.50 -23.11
N ARG A 201 -4.67 -2.11 -23.08
CA ARG A 201 -4.89 -3.32 -22.31
C ARG A 201 -4.00 -4.47 -22.79
N LYS A 202 -3.94 -4.71 -24.12
CA LYS A 202 -3.05 -5.72 -24.70
C LYS A 202 -1.58 -5.43 -24.40
N GLN A 203 -1.16 -4.17 -24.48
CA GLN A 203 0.19 -3.73 -24.12
C GLN A 203 0.49 -4.00 -22.64
N SER A 204 -0.46 -3.71 -21.74
CA SER A 204 -0.31 -3.95 -20.30
C SER A 204 -0.14 -5.44 -19.99
N ASP A 205 -0.95 -6.30 -20.64
CA ASP A 205 -0.86 -7.76 -20.49
C ASP A 205 0.50 -8.28 -20.99
N ALA A 206 0.97 -7.80 -22.15
CA ALA A 206 2.28 -8.17 -22.69
C ALA A 206 3.44 -7.68 -21.80
N ARG A 207 3.34 -6.46 -21.26
CA ARG A 207 4.30 -5.92 -20.29
C ARG A 207 4.34 -6.73 -19.01
N GLY A 208 3.18 -7.16 -18.48
CA GLY A 208 3.11 -8.03 -17.32
C GLY A 208 3.85 -9.36 -17.53
N ARG A 209 3.68 -10.00 -18.70
CA ARG A 209 4.42 -11.23 -19.05
C ARG A 209 5.93 -10.98 -19.17
N GLN A 210 6.34 -9.83 -19.74
CA GLN A 210 7.76 -9.48 -19.83
C GLN A 210 8.36 -9.26 -18.44
N THR A 211 7.69 -8.52 -17.56
CA THR A 211 8.15 -8.27 -16.19
C THR A 211 8.30 -9.57 -15.41
N ALA A 212 7.30 -10.46 -15.47
CA ALA A 212 7.36 -11.76 -14.80
C ALA A 212 8.55 -12.61 -15.30
N LEU A 213 8.83 -12.58 -16.62
CA LEU A 213 9.99 -13.29 -17.18
C LEU A 213 11.32 -12.68 -16.70
N ILE A 214 11.41 -11.37 -16.63
CA ILE A 214 12.61 -10.66 -16.11
C ILE A 214 12.84 -11.02 -14.64
N GLU A 215 11.80 -10.99 -13.80
CA GLU A 215 11.88 -11.39 -12.40
C GLU A 215 12.32 -12.84 -12.24
N GLU A 216 11.74 -13.77 -13.04
CA GLU A 216 12.13 -15.18 -13.07
C GLU A 216 13.61 -15.35 -13.39
N MET A 217 14.12 -14.67 -14.43
CA MET A 217 15.49 -14.82 -14.91
C MET A 217 16.51 -14.13 -14.00
N ILE A 218 16.23 -12.91 -13.55
CA ILE A 218 17.14 -12.17 -12.66
C ILE A 218 17.17 -12.80 -11.27
N GLY A 219 16.01 -13.16 -10.73
CA GLY A 219 15.91 -13.81 -9.42
C GLY A 219 16.67 -15.14 -9.36
N ASN A 220 16.74 -15.86 -10.49
CA ASN A 220 17.43 -17.14 -10.61
C ASN A 220 18.72 -17.06 -11.43
N GLN A 221 19.38 -15.88 -11.53
CA GLN A 221 20.56 -15.67 -12.37
C GLN A 221 21.68 -16.69 -12.12
N LYS A 222 21.90 -17.07 -10.85
CA LYS A 222 22.90 -18.11 -10.50
C LYS A 222 22.56 -19.47 -11.12
N VAL A 223 21.28 -19.82 -11.19
CA VAL A 223 20.80 -21.06 -11.79
C VAL A 223 20.95 -21.01 -13.32
N VAL A 224 20.55 -19.88 -13.92
CA VAL A 224 20.70 -19.63 -15.36
C VAL A 224 22.15 -19.85 -15.78
N GLN A 225 23.12 -19.25 -15.07
CA GLN A 225 24.55 -19.39 -15.34
C GLN A 225 25.08 -20.82 -15.07
N ALA A 226 24.66 -21.41 -13.93
CA ALA A 226 25.12 -22.76 -13.56
C ALA A 226 24.74 -23.85 -14.58
N PHE A 227 23.62 -23.66 -15.28
CA PHE A 227 23.11 -24.60 -16.29
C PHE A 227 23.36 -24.14 -17.74
N GLY A 228 24.09 -23.03 -17.98
CA GLY A 228 24.36 -22.49 -19.31
C GLY A 228 23.09 -22.18 -20.10
N TYR A 229 22.08 -21.61 -19.42
CA TYR A 229 20.76 -21.37 -19.99
C TYR A 229 20.60 -19.94 -20.58
N GLU A 230 21.69 -19.18 -20.66
CA GLU A 230 21.69 -17.75 -21.04
C GLU A 230 21.11 -17.53 -22.45
N GLU A 231 21.52 -18.32 -23.43
CA GLU A 231 21.07 -18.18 -24.82
C GLU A 231 19.58 -18.47 -24.94
N LYS A 232 19.08 -19.54 -24.34
CA LYS A 232 17.63 -19.85 -24.32
C LYS A 232 16.80 -18.83 -23.57
N SER A 233 17.35 -18.30 -22.48
CA SER A 233 16.72 -17.20 -21.72
C SER A 233 16.58 -15.95 -22.58
N SER A 234 17.66 -15.59 -23.32
CA SER A 234 17.68 -14.46 -24.23
C SER A 234 16.70 -14.63 -25.40
N GLU A 235 16.62 -15.81 -26.00
CA GLU A 235 15.65 -16.11 -27.05
C GLU A 235 14.20 -16.01 -26.55
N ARG A 236 13.93 -16.52 -25.35
CA ARG A 236 12.61 -16.43 -24.73
C ARG A 236 12.22 -14.99 -24.44
N PHE A 237 13.17 -14.18 -23.95
CA PHE A 237 12.99 -12.77 -23.74
C PHE A 237 12.73 -12.02 -25.06
N ALA A 238 13.50 -12.30 -26.12
CA ALA A 238 13.34 -11.67 -27.42
C ALA A 238 11.92 -11.84 -27.98
N LYS A 239 11.34 -13.04 -27.88
CA LYS A 239 9.97 -13.32 -28.34
C LYS A 239 8.92 -12.50 -27.59
N VAL A 240 9.03 -12.44 -26.25
CA VAL A 240 8.08 -11.67 -25.42
C VAL A 240 8.26 -10.17 -25.66
N ASN A 241 9.50 -9.71 -25.88
CA ASN A 241 9.82 -8.32 -26.16
C ASN A 241 9.30 -7.89 -27.55
N GLU A 242 9.36 -8.74 -28.55
CA GLU A 242 8.77 -8.49 -29.88
C GLU A 242 7.25 -8.37 -29.80
N GLU A 243 6.58 -9.25 -29.05
CA GLU A 243 5.13 -9.15 -28.81
C GLU A 243 4.77 -7.81 -28.11
N LEU A 244 5.54 -7.41 -27.09
CA LEU A 244 5.34 -6.13 -26.41
C LEU A 244 5.59 -4.96 -27.36
N GLN A 245 6.61 -5.03 -28.22
CA GLN A 245 6.89 -4.01 -29.22
C GLN A 245 5.71 -3.82 -30.18
N GLU A 246 5.14 -4.90 -30.73
CA GLU A 246 3.96 -4.81 -31.61
C GLU A 246 2.74 -4.19 -30.92
N CYS A 247 2.46 -4.65 -29.69
CA CYS A 247 1.34 -4.13 -28.92
C CYS A 247 1.55 -2.66 -28.57
N SER A 248 2.79 -2.27 -28.20
CA SER A 248 3.15 -0.89 -27.87
C SER A 248 3.04 0.03 -29.09
N LEU A 249 3.53 -0.41 -30.25
CA LEU A 249 3.43 0.37 -31.50
C LEU A 249 1.95 0.67 -31.83
N LYS A 250 1.09 -0.35 -31.75
CA LYS A 250 -0.36 -0.19 -32.02
C LYS A 250 -1.02 0.73 -31.00
N ALA A 251 -0.71 0.57 -29.70
CA ALA A 251 -1.25 1.40 -28.63
C ALA A 251 -0.86 2.87 -28.79
N VAL A 252 0.43 3.15 -29.05
CA VAL A 252 0.95 4.51 -29.30
C VAL A 252 0.36 5.11 -30.57
N PHE A 253 0.26 4.33 -31.65
CA PHE A 253 -0.34 4.81 -32.91
C PHE A 253 -1.79 5.27 -32.71
N TYR A 254 -2.67 4.41 -32.13
CA TYR A 254 -4.06 4.81 -31.88
C TYR A 254 -4.17 5.97 -30.90
N SER A 255 -3.35 5.99 -29.84
CA SER A 255 -3.32 7.11 -28.91
C SER A 255 -2.91 8.43 -29.58
N SER A 256 -1.92 8.38 -30.47
CA SER A 256 -1.44 9.54 -31.21
C SER A 256 -2.46 10.13 -32.19
N LEU A 257 -3.43 9.32 -32.64
CA LEU A 257 -4.51 9.79 -33.52
C LEU A 257 -5.56 10.63 -32.77
N THR A 258 -5.66 10.53 -31.44
CA THR A 258 -6.70 11.23 -30.68
C THR A 258 -6.61 12.75 -30.84
N ASN A 259 -5.44 13.33 -30.58
CA ASN A 259 -5.24 14.78 -30.65
C ASN A 259 -5.40 15.36 -32.08
N PRO A 260 -4.78 14.81 -33.14
CA PRO A 260 -4.99 15.30 -34.51
C PRO A 260 -6.45 15.22 -34.93
N SER A 261 -7.14 14.12 -34.65
CA SER A 261 -8.53 13.91 -35.05
C SER A 261 -9.49 14.88 -34.37
N THR A 262 -9.34 15.10 -33.07
CA THR A 262 -10.15 16.08 -32.33
C THR A 262 -9.85 17.50 -32.77
N ARG A 263 -8.59 17.85 -33.04
CA ARG A 263 -8.19 19.16 -33.60
C ARG A 263 -8.76 19.37 -35.02
N PHE A 264 -8.79 18.33 -35.84
CA PHE A 264 -9.38 18.41 -37.18
C PHE A 264 -10.87 18.77 -37.10
N VAL A 265 -11.65 18.07 -36.23
CA VAL A 265 -13.08 18.39 -36.02
C VAL A 265 -13.25 19.81 -35.46
N ASN A 266 -12.42 20.21 -34.50
CA ASN A 266 -12.46 21.56 -33.92
C ASN A 266 -12.16 22.64 -34.97
N ASN A 267 -11.22 22.39 -35.88
CA ASN A 267 -10.92 23.31 -36.97
C ASN A 267 -12.06 23.42 -38.01
N ILE A 268 -12.83 22.33 -38.23
CA ILE A 268 -14.06 22.38 -39.02
C ILE A 268 -15.09 23.29 -38.35
N ILE A 269 -15.31 23.11 -37.04
CA ILE A 269 -16.24 23.99 -36.29
C ILE A 269 -15.77 25.44 -36.36
N TYR A 270 -14.48 25.68 -36.15
CA TYR A 270 -13.88 27.02 -36.28
C TYR A 270 -14.11 27.63 -37.66
N ALA A 271 -13.88 26.88 -38.74
CA ALA A 271 -14.13 27.30 -40.10
C ALA A 271 -15.61 27.61 -40.37
N CYS A 272 -16.53 26.78 -39.84
CA CYS A 272 -17.97 27.04 -39.91
C CYS A 272 -18.36 28.35 -39.20
N VAL A 273 -17.79 28.60 -37.99
CA VAL A 273 -18.01 29.86 -37.27
C VAL A 273 -17.50 31.06 -38.07
N ALA A 274 -16.29 30.95 -38.66
CA ALA A 274 -15.71 31.99 -39.48
C ALA A 274 -16.57 32.30 -40.73
N LEU A 275 -17.02 31.27 -41.40
CA LEU A 275 -17.81 31.36 -42.63
C LEU A 275 -19.19 31.99 -42.38
N VAL A 276 -19.94 31.44 -41.39
CA VAL A 276 -21.24 31.99 -41.03
C VAL A 276 -21.13 33.40 -40.46
N GLY A 277 -20.11 33.69 -39.65
CA GLY A 277 -19.83 35.01 -39.11
C GLY A 277 -19.51 36.04 -40.22
N ALA A 278 -18.70 35.65 -41.21
CA ALA A 278 -18.39 36.50 -42.38
C ALA A 278 -19.64 36.86 -43.19
N PHE A 279 -20.61 35.95 -43.34
CA PHE A 279 -21.90 36.23 -44.00
C PHE A 279 -22.82 37.15 -43.20
N ILE A 280 -22.68 37.19 -41.87
CA ILE A 280 -23.51 38.03 -40.99
C ILE A 280 -22.99 39.47 -40.92
N ILE A 281 -21.69 39.68 -41.07
CA ILE A 281 -21.03 41.01 -40.98
C ILE A 281 -21.63 42.06 -41.94
N PRO A 282 -21.81 41.77 -43.26
CA PRO A 282 -22.37 42.76 -44.17
C PRO A 282 -23.76 43.24 -43.81
N GLY A 283 -24.54 42.44 -43.05
CA GLY A 283 -25.84 42.78 -42.53
C GLY A 283 -25.83 43.69 -41.28
N GLY A 284 -24.65 44.12 -40.84
CA GLY A 284 -24.47 45.00 -39.64
C GLY A 284 -24.83 44.37 -38.28
N ARG A 285 -25.11 43.06 -38.27
CA ARG A 285 -25.48 42.32 -37.03
C ARG A 285 -24.28 41.80 -36.26
N LEU A 286 -23.08 41.87 -36.81
CA LEU A 286 -21.83 41.42 -36.20
C LEU A 286 -20.69 42.30 -36.69
N THR A 287 -19.76 42.68 -35.79
CA THR A 287 -18.53 43.39 -36.18
C THR A 287 -17.39 42.38 -36.43
N VAL A 288 -16.30 42.85 -37.06
CA VAL A 288 -15.10 42.02 -37.26
C VAL A 288 -14.49 41.61 -35.93
N GLY A 289 -14.44 42.55 -34.94
CA GLY A 289 -14.03 42.25 -33.59
C GLY A 289 -14.97 41.25 -32.90
N GLY A 290 -16.30 41.38 -33.12
CA GLY A 290 -17.29 40.42 -32.59
C GLY A 290 -17.11 39.01 -33.15
N LEU A 291 -16.74 38.86 -34.45
CA LEU A 291 -16.40 37.58 -35.02
C LEU A 291 -15.12 37.00 -34.39
N SER A 292 -14.09 37.82 -34.16
CA SER A 292 -12.86 37.41 -33.51
C SER A 292 -13.13 36.89 -32.09
N VAL A 293 -14.06 37.53 -31.35
CA VAL A 293 -14.52 37.06 -30.03
C VAL A 293 -15.16 35.67 -30.11
N LEU A 294 -16.08 35.47 -31.07
CA LEU A 294 -16.77 34.18 -31.25
C LEU A 294 -15.82 33.06 -31.66
N LEU A 295 -14.82 33.34 -32.49
CA LEU A 295 -13.77 32.38 -32.87
C LEU A 295 -12.90 31.99 -31.66
N SER A 296 -12.54 32.99 -30.80
CA SER A 296 -11.80 32.74 -29.56
C SER A 296 -12.61 31.88 -28.62
N TYR A 297 -13.89 32.16 -28.48
CA TYR A 297 -14.78 31.37 -27.62
C TYR A 297 -15.01 29.94 -28.13
N ALA A 298 -15.16 29.77 -29.46
CA ALA A 298 -15.25 28.43 -30.05
C ALA A 298 -14.04 27.57 -29.66
N ASN A 299 -12.82 28.12 -29.75
CA ASN A 299 -11.61 27.43 -29.29
C ASN A 299 -11.60 27.14 -27.79
N GLN A 300 -11.96 28.12 -26.95
CA GLN A 300 -11.98 27.95 -25.50
C GLN A 300 -13.06 26.95 -25.04
N TYR A 301 -14.21 26.92 -25.72
CA TYR A 301 -15.28 25.97 -25.46
C TYR A 301 -14.89 24.53 -25.75
N MET A 302 -14.13 24.28 -26.83
CA MET A 302 -13.74 22.95 -27.26
C MET A 302 -12.60 22.35 -26.44
N LYS A 303 -11.74 23.17 -25.83
CA LYS A 303 -10.56 22.72 -25.08
C LYS A 303 -10.91 21.78 -23.91
N PRO A 304 -11.84 22.11 -23.00
CA PRO A 304 -12.18 21.24 -21.88
C PRO A 304 -12.71 19.86 -22.28
N PHE A 305 -13.34 19.71 -23.44
CA PHE A 305 -13.83 18.41 -23.91
C PHE A 305 -12.69 17.44 -24.23
N ASN A 306 -11.55 17.95 -24.71
CA ASN A 306 -10.36 17.12 -24.94
C ASN A 306 -9.73 16.69 -23.60
N ASP A 307 -9.70 17.58 -22.62
CA ASP A 307 -9.08 17.35 -21.33
C ASP A 307 -9.96 16.46 -20.41
N ILE A 308 -11.29 16.59 -20.47
CA ILE A 308 -12.22 15.83 -19.62
C ILE A 308 -12.06 14.30 -19.77
N SER A 309 -11.79 13.82 -20.99
CA SER A 309 -11.65 12.37 -21.23
C SER A 309 -10.47 11.76 -20.44
N SER A 310 -9.33 12.45 -20.41
CA SER A 310 -8.15 12.01 -19.64
C SER A 310 -8.39 12.15 -18.15
N VAL A 311 -8.98 13.26 -17.70
CA VAL A 311 -9.30 13.50 -16.29
C VAL A 311 -10.28 12.47 -15.73
N VAL A 312 -11.30 12.07 -16.50
CA VAL A 312 -12.25 11.04 -16.08
C VAL A 312 -11.55 9.69 -15.90
N THR A 313 -10.61 9.33 -16.77
CA THR A 313 -9.84 8.10 -16.65
C THR A 313 -8.96 8.12 -15.39
N GLU A 314 -8.24 9.20 -15.16
CA GLU A 314 -7.40 9.35 -13.96
C GLU A 314 -8.21 9.38 -12.67
N LEU A 315 -9.38 10.01 -12.68
CA LEU A 315 -10.32 9.96 -11.55
C LEU A 315 -10.84 8.54 -11.29
N GLN A 316 -11.11 7.75 -12.31
CA GLN A 316 -11.53 6.36 -12.14
C GLN A 316 -10.40 5.52 -11.53
N ASN A 317 -9.17 5.70 -12.00
CA ASN A 317 -7.98 5.07 -11.41
C ASN A 317 -7.80 5.47 -9.94
N ALA A 318 -7.87 6.76 -9.65
CA ALA A 318 -7.76 7.29 -8.29
C ALA A 318 -8.85 6.75 -7.37
N LEU A 319 -10.10 6.62 -7.85
CA LEU A 319 -11.20 6.03 -7.08
C LEU A 319 -11.01 4.53 -6.86
N ALA A 320 -10.46 3.79 -7.82
CA ALA A 320 -10.12 2.38 -7.63
C ALA A 320 -9.03 2.20 -6.56
N CYS A 321 -7.98 3.02 -6.60
CA CYS A 321 -6.92 3.05 -5.58
C CYS A 321 -7.47 3.46 -4.21
N ALA A 322 -8.32 4.50 -4.15
CA ALA A 322 -9.00 4.90 -2.92
C ALA A 322 -9.85 3.76 -2.33
N GLY A 323 -10.52 2.96 -3.18
CA GLY A 323 -11.27 1.79 -2.75
C GLY A 323 -10.38 0.80 -1.98
N ARG A 324 -9.21 0.44 -2.53
CA ARG A 324 -8.26 -0.45 -1.84
C ARG A 324 -7.73 0.12 -0.52
N ILE A 325 -7.51 1.44 -0.48
CA ILE A 325 -7.09 2.12 0.76
C ILE A 325 -8.21 2.07 1.80
N PHE A 326 -9.46 2.31 1.40
CA PHE A 326 -10.59 2.25 2.33
C PHE A 326 -10.91 0.82 2.77
N ASP A 327 -10.77 -0.18 1.90
CA ASP A 327 -10.89 -1.59 2.28
C ASP A 327 -9.89 -1.90 3.43
N LEU A 328 -8.64 -1.41 3.36
CA LEU A 328 -7.67 -1.52 4.46
C LEU A 328 -8.09 -0.74 5.72
N LEU A 329 -8.63 0.48 5.56
CA LEU A 329 -9.00 1.33 6.70
C LEU A 329 -10.29 0.91 7.42
N GLU A 330 -11.11 0.09 6.78
CA GLU A 330 -12.40 -0.42 7.27
C GLU A 330 -12.30 -1.86 7.75
N GLU A 331 -11.13 -2.49 7.60
CA GLU A 331 -10.88 -3.81 8.16
C GLU A 331 -11.07 -3.77 9.69
N GLU A 332 -11.66 -4.81 10.23
CA GLU A 332 -11.95 -4.86 11.67
C GLU A 332 -10.65 -4.95 12.47
N PRO A 333 -10.44 -4.07 13.46
CA PRO A 333 -9.28 -4.17 14.34
C PRO A 333 -9.38 -5.44 15.19
N GLU A 334 -8.25 -5.86 15.78
CA GLU A 334 -8.26 -6.93 16.77
C GLU A 334 -9.38 -6.69 17.79
N VAL A 335 -10.06 -7.78 18.20
CA VAL A 335 -11.12 -7.74 19.21
C VAL A 335 -10.68 -6.91 20.41
N ALA A 336 -11.57 -6.08 20.95
CA ALA A 336 -11.28 -5.19 22.07
C ALA A 336 -10.53 -5.91 23.19
N GLU A 337 -9.52 -5.25 23.77
CA GLU A 337 -8.76 -5.83 24.88
C GLU A 337 -9.65 -6.09 26.10
N ALA A 338 -9.40 -7.22 26.73
CA ALA A 338 -9.90 -7.51 28.07
C ALA A 338 -9.33 -6.50 29.08
N SER A 339 -9.89 -6.43 30.26
CA SER A 339 -9.48 -5.47 31.30
C SER A 339 -8.50 -6.04 32.33
N GLU A 340 -8.34 -7.37 32.37
CA GLU A 340 -7.50 -8.00 33.39
C GLU A 340 -6.02 -7.98 33.01
N THR A 341 -5.17 -7.83 34.03
CA THR A 341 -3.72 -7.93 33.89
C THR A 341 -3.20 -9.09 34.73
N LEU A 342 -2.14 -9.73 34.25
CA LEU A 342 -1.39 -10.70 35.03
C LEU A 342 -0.46 -9.97 35.99
N LYS A 343 -0.40 -10.45 37.24
CA LYS A 343 0.53 -9.98 38.28
C LYS A 343 1.24 -11.18 38.88
N ASP A 344 2.54 -11.06 39.14
CA ASP A 344 3.36 -12.09 39.77
C ASP A 344 3.23 -13.46 39.07
N VAL A 345 3.40 -13.49 37.78
CA VAL A 345 3.20 -14.67 36.93
C VAL A 345 4.14 -15.79 37.32
N LYS A 346 3.57 -16.95 37.67
CA LYS A 346 4.31 -18.17 37.99
C LYS A 346 4.61 -19.03 36.78
N GLY A 347 3.77 -18.92 35.75
CA GLY A 347 3.93 -19.60 34.47
C GLY A 347 3.28 -20.99 34.42
N GLU A 348 2.20 -21.21 35.16
CA GLU A 348 1.34 -22.37 34.95
C GLU A 348 0.50 -22.18 33.70
N VAL A 349 0.48 -23.16 32.79
CA VAL A 349 -0.30 -23.09 31.56
C VAL A 349 -1.22 -24.28 31.42
N ASP A 350 -2.52 -24.01 31.32
CA ASP A 350 -3.59 -25.00 31.16
C ASP A 350 -4.28 -24.82 29.78
N ILE A 351 -4.34 -25.90 29.03
CA ILE A 351 -4.98 -25.94 27.70
C ILE A 351 -6.05 -27.06 27.75
N LYS A 352 -7.30 -26.68 27.46
CA LYS A 352 -8.45 -27.60 27.59
C LYS A 352 -9.27 -27.61 26.32
N ASN A 353 -9.35 -28.77 25.66
CA ASN A 353 -10.17 -29.05 24.48
C ASN A 353 -10.00 -28.01 23.38
N VAL A 354 -8.77 -27.54 23.13
CA VAL A 354 -8.51 -26.50 22.16
C VAL A 354 -8.62 -27.07 20.75
N CYS A 355 -9.46 -26.39 19.94
CA CYS A 355 -9.55 -26.60 18.50
C CYS A 355 -9.16 -25.31 17.79
N PHE A 356 -8.41 -25.44 16.70
CA PHE A 356 -8.01 -24.30 15.88
C PHE A 356 -7.84 -24.67 14.40
N HIS A 357 -8.27 -23.75 13.53
CA HIS A 357 -8.03 -23.78 12.10
C HIS A 357 -7.89 -22.34 11.59
N TYR A 358 -7.01 -22.13 10.60
CA TYR A 358 -6.86 -20.85 9.89
C TYR A 358 -7.98 -20.65 8.88
N ASP A 359 -8.48 -21.74 8.28
CA ASP A 359 -9.55 -21.80 7.32
C ASP A 359 -10.50 -22.93 7.71
N GLU A 360 -11.81 -22.67 7.68
CA GLU A 360 -12.87 -23.65 8.03
C GLU A 360 -12.77 -24.98 7.24
N SER A 361 -12.14 -24.94 6.05
CA SER A 361 -11.95 -26.13 5.21
C SER A 361 -10.86 -27.09 5.69
N LYS A 362 -9.93 -26.63 6.56
CA LYS A 362 -8.78 -27.43 7.04
C LYS A 362 -8.65 -27.37 8.54
N LYS A 363 -9.10 -28.41 9.23
CA LYS A 363 -8.82 -28.61 10.64
C LYS A 363 -7.32 -28.80 10.83
N LEU A 364 -6.74 -28.06 11.78
CA LEU A 364 -5.31 -28.10 12.07
C LEU A 364 -4.99 -28.60 13.46
N ILE A 365 -5.73 -28.15 14.48
CA ILE A 365 -5.60 -28.60 15.87
C ILE A 365 -6.98 -29.03 16.33
N GLU A 366 -7.09 -30.28 16.85
CA GLU A 366 -8.33 -30.83 17.37
C GLU A 366 -8.09 -31.44 18.76
N ASP A 367 -8.98 -31.12 19.68
CA ASP A 367 -9.02 -31.62 21.07
C ASP A 367 -7.65 -31.60 21.78
N PHE A 368 -6.93 -30.50 21.67
CA PHE A 368 -5.60 -30.34 22.22
C PHE A 368 -5.70 -30.05 23.73
N ASN A 369 -5.13 -30.93 24.52
CA ASN A 369 -5.13 -30.86 25.98
C ASN A 369 -3.69 -30.91 26.52
N LEU A 370 -3.34 -29.96 27.42
CA LEU A 370 -2.00 -29.89 28.01
C LEU A 370 -2.04 -29.15 29.35
N HIS A 371 -1.33 -29.68 30.32
CA HIS A 371 -1.07 -29.02 31.61
C HIS A 371 0.43 -28.88 31.82
N VAL A 372 0.91 -27.66 32.04
CA VAL A 372 2.32 -27.34 32.26
C VAL A 372 2.47 -26.65 33.61
N LYS A 373 3.27 -27.22 34.48
CA LYS A 373 3.57 -26.65 35.79
C LYS A 373 4.59 -25.52 35.71
N PRO A 374 4.60 -24.57 36.66
CA PRO A 374 5.63 -23.53 36.70
C PRO A 374 7.04 -24.10 36.65
N GLY A 375 7.91 -23.48 35.83
CA GLY A 375 9.31 -23.85 35.69
C GLY A 375 9.60 -25.08 34.83
N MET A 376 8.58 -25.73 34.23
CA MET A 376 8.80 -26.90 33.35
C MET A 376 9.37 -26.48 32.00
N ARG A 377 10.26 -27.32 31.47
CA ARG A 377 10.78 -27.25 30.09
C ARG A 377 9.99 -28.19 29.20
N VAL A 378 9.23 -27.64 28.29
CA VAL A 378 8.37 -28.40 27.36
C VAL A 378 8.98 -28.39 25.97
N ALA A 379 9.45 -29.53 25.48
CA ALA A 379 9.95 -29.69 24.13
C ALA A 379 8.82 -30.09 23.18
N ILE A 380 8.68 -29.37 22.06
CA ILE A 380 7.68 -29.63 21.03
C ILE A 380 8.40 -30.23 19.82
N VAL A 381 8.09 -31.49 19.51
CA VAL A 381 8.72 -32.24 18.42
C VAL A 381 7.67 -32.75 17.43
N GLY A 382 8.06 -32.88 16.18
CA GLY A 382 7.18 -33.39 15.11
C GLY A 382 7.63 -32.95 13.72
N PRO A 383 7.10 -33.54 12.65
CA PRO A 383 7.45 -33.21 11.28
C PRO A 383 7.08 -31.76 10.94
N THR A 384 7.66 -31.27 9.85
CA THR A 384 7.31 -29.93 9.33
C THR A 384 5.83 -29.90 8.97
N GLY A 385 5.15 -28.80 9.33
CA GLY A 385 3.72 -28.62 9.08
C GLY A 385 2.76 -29.28 10.08
N CYS A 386 3.25 -29.94 11.15
CA CYS A 386 2.39 -30.57 12.16
C CYS A 386 1.72 -29.60 13.14
N GLY A 387 1.92 -28.28 13.03
CA GLY A 387 1.23 -27.28 13.87
C GLY A 387 2.07 -26.66 15.01
N LYS A 388 3.40 -26.90 15.09
CA LYS A 388 4.27 -26.36 16.15
C LYS A 388 4.22 -24.83 16.24
N SER A 389 4.42 -24.14 15.14
CA SER A 389 4.35 -22.66 15.09
C SER A 389 2.94 -22.14 15.36
N THR A 390 1.91 -22.89 14.93
CA THR A 390 0.51 -22.54 15.24
C THR A 390 0.25 -22.61 16.73
N PHE A 391 0.76 -23.63 17.42
CA PHE A 391 0.64 -23.73 18.88
C PHE A 391 1.29 -22.54 19.59
N ILE A 392 2.48 -22.11 19.16
CA ILE A 392 3.14 -20.90 19.67
C ILE A 392 2.28 -19.66 19.45
N ASN A 393 1.71 -19.51 18.25
CA ASN A 393 0.84 -18.38 17.91
C ASN A 393 -0.40 -18.32 18.81
N LEU A 394 -0.94 -19.47 19.20
CA LEU A 394 -2.08 -19.55 20.14
C LEU A 394 -1.67 -19.18 21.57
N LEU A 395 -0.49 -19.61 22.05
CA LEU A 395 0.02 -19.23 23.38
C LEU A 395 0.21 -17.71 23.51
N MET A 396 0.74 -17.07 22.45
CA MET A 396 0.94 -15.60 22.37
C MET A 396 -0.35 -14.84 22.06
N ARG A 397 -1.45 -15.56 21.85
CA ARG A 397 -2.72 -14.98 21.41
C ARG A 397 -2.55 -14.06 20.19
N PHE A 398 -1.75 -14.52 19.20
CA PHE A 398 -1.73 -13.93 17.86
C PHE A 398 -2.98 -14.33 17.07
N TYR A 399 -3.57 -15.46 17.46
CA TYR A 399 -4.86 -15.97 17.00
C TYR A 399 -5.67 -16.43 18.20
N ASP A 400 -6.96 -16.17 18.19
CA ASP A 400 -7.89 -16.72 19.18
C ASP A 400 -8.30 -18.14 18.78
N VAL A 401 -8.45 -19.05 19.76
CA VAL A 401 -8.88 -20.43 19.52
C VAL A 401 -10.34 -20.48 19.04
N ASN A 402 -10.68 -21.42 18.14
CA ASN A 402 -12.06 -21.60 17.67
C ASN A 402 -12.95 -22.27 18.74
N ALA A 403 -12.38 -23.20 19.51
CA ALA A 403 -13.06 -23.83 20.65
C ALA A 403 -12.07 -24.18 21.76
N GLY A 404 -12.55 -24.42 22.97
CA GLY A 404 -11.74 -24.71 24.15
C GLY A 404 -11.18 -23.44 24.82
N SER A 405 -10.19 -23.60 25.68
CA SER A 405 -9.57 -22.48 26.40
C SER A 405 -8.09 -22.72 26.68
N ILE A 406 -7.32 -21.63 26.65
CA ILE A 406 -5.94 -21.56 27.14
C ILE A 406 -5.94 -20.62 28.33
N SER A 407 -5.34 -21.04 29.44
CA SER A 407 -5.25 -20.26 30.68
C SER A 407 -3.80 -20.15 31.13
N VAL A 408 -3.43 -19.00 31.71
CA VAL A 408 -2.15 -18.75 32.36
C VAL A 408 -2.42 -18.42 33.83
N ASP A 409 -1.80 -19.16 34.73
CA ASP A 409 -2.02 -19.06 36.19
C ASP A 409 -3.52 -19.08 36.58
N GLY A 410 -4.29 -19.96 35.93
CA GLY A 410 -5.72 -20.15 36.14
C GLY A 410 -6.62 -19.11 35.47
N LYS A 411 -6.09 -18.11 34.80
CA LYS A 411 -6.86 -17.09 34.08
C LYS A 411 -6.90 -17.37 32.58
N PRO A 412 -8.09 -17.40 31.94
CA PRO A 412 -8.19 -17.55 30.51
C PRO A 412 -7.47 -16.39 29.79
N ILE A 413 -6.65 -16.69 28.77
CA ILE A 413 -5.90 -15.66 28.03
C ILE A 413 -6.81 -14.68 27.29
N ARG A 414 -8.08 -15.03 27.03
CA ARG A 414 -9.08 -14.14 26.46
C ARG A 414 -9.49 -13.01 27.39
N ASP A 415 -9.43 -13.24 28.72
CA ASP A 415 -9.82 -12.27 29.73
C ASP A 415 -8.66 -11.38 30.18
N ILE A 416 -7.45 -11.63 29.65
CA ILE A 416 -6.21 -10.89 29.93
C ILE A 416 -5.90 -9.92 28.80
N THR A 417 -5.38 -8.73 29.13
CA THR A 417 -4.88 -7.82 28.10
C THR A 417 -3.73 -8.46 27.34
N ARG A 418 -3.71 -8.32 25.99
CA ARG A 418 -2.63 -8.88 25.15
C ARG A 418 -1.25 -8.38 25.56
N HIS A 419 -1.18 -7.12 25.96
CA HIS A 419 0.06 -6.52 26.46
C HIS A 419 0.57 -7.27 27.70
N SER A 420 -0.29 -7.52 28.69
CA SER A 420 0.10 -8.22 29.92
C SER A 420 0.46 -9.68 29.65
N LEU A 421 -0.27 -10.37 28.78
CA LEU A 421 0.05 -11.74 28.35
C LEU A 421 1.40 -11.79 27.63
N ARG A 422 1.59 -10.97 26.60
CA ARG A 422 2.80 -10.97 25.76
C ARG A 422 4.04 -10.51 26.51
N SER A 423 3.91 -9.58 27.47
CA SER A 423 5.02 -9.17 28.35
C SER A 423 5.44 -10.26 29.34
N SER A 424 4.59 -11.26 29.59
CA SER A 424 4.92 -12.42 30.42
C SER A 424 5.74 -13.48 29.67
N TYR A 425 5.85 -13.38 28.34
CA TYR A 425 6.63 -14.28 27.51
C TYR A 425 7.88 -13.58 26.92
N GLY A 426 9.01 -14.28 26.93
CA GLY A 426 10.17 -13.94 26.14
C GLY A 426 10.21 -14.83 24.90
N MET A 427 10.28 -14.26 23.72
CA MET A 427 10.22 -15.01 22.48
C MET A 427 11.50 -14.85 21.67
N VAL A 428 12.15 -15.98 21.34
CA VAL A 428 13.26 -16.05 20.40
C VAL A 428 12.80 -16.89 19.20
N LEU A 429 12.63 -16.22 18.06
CA LEU A 429 12.18 -16.84 16.80
C LEU A 429 13.34 -17.37 15.98
N GLN A 430 13.03 -18.25 15.04
CA GLN A 430 13.95 -18.72 14.01
C GLN A 430 14.45 -17.54 13.15
N GLU A 431 13.54 -16.66 12.72
CA GLU A 431 13.91 -15.46 11.99
C GLU A 431 14.35 -14.35 12.95
N THR A 432 15.60 -13.95 12.82
CA THR A 432 16.20 -12.92 13.65
C THR A 432 16.03 -11.56 13.01
N TRP A 433 15.21 -10.71 13.61
CA TRP A 433 15.02 -9.34 13.14
C TRP A 433 15.94 -8.34 13.85
N ILE A 434 16.66 -7.53 13.06
CA ILE A 434 17.52 -6.45 13.53
C ILE A 434 16.92 -5.10 13.07
N LYS A 435 16.64 -4.24 14.05
CA LYS A 435 16.19 -2.87 13.80
C LYS A 435 17.35 -2.03 13.24
N ASN A 436 17.11 -1.23 12.22
CA ASN A 436 18.03 -0.17 11.81
C ASN A 436 18.22 0.83 12.97
N GLY A 437 19.36 0.78 13.63
CA GLY A 437 19.66 1.55 14.85
C GLY A 437 20.93 1.06 15.50
N THR A 438 21.24 1.56 16.70
CA THR A 438 22.44 1.14 17.43
C THR A 438 22.27 -0.28 18.00
N VAL A 439 23.38 -0.91 18.40
CA VAL A 439 23.35 -2.16 19.19
C VAL A 439 22.50 -1.96 20.44
N ARG A 440 22.69 -0.83 21.15
CA ARG A 440 21.90 -0.41 22.29
C ARG A 440 20.40 -0.44 22.01
N ASP A 441 19.95 0.25 20.94
CA ASP A 441 18.54 0.31 20.53
C ASP A 441 17.96 -1.08 20.23
N ASN A 442 18.81 -1.96 19.72
CA ASN A 442 18.42 -3.34 19.42
C ASN A 442 18.25 -4.22 20.66
N ILE A 443 19.11 -4.08 21.66
CA ILE A 443 19.02 -4.87 22.90
C ILE A 443 17.89 -4.34 23.80
N SER A 444 17.75 -3.01 23.91
CA SER A 444 16.81 -2.37 24.84
C SER A 444 15.37 -2.29 24.35
N ILE A 445 15.00 -2.91 23.23
CA ILE A 445 13.64 -2.86 22.65
C ILE A 445 12.55 -3.24 23.69
N GLY A 446 12.80 -4.26 24.50
CA GLY A 446 11.84 -4.71 25.52
C GLY A 446 11.92 -3.94 26.84
N LYS A 447 13.02 -3.20 27.07
CA LYS A 447 13.28 -2.40 28.30
C LYS A 447 14.01 -1.12 27.90
N PRO A 448 13.30 -0.10 27.38
CA PRO A 448 13.92 1.14 26.86
C PRO A 448 14.73 1.94 27.89
N GLU A 449 14.37 1.84 29.18
CA GLU A 449 15.05 2.50 30.29
C GLU A 449 16.27 1.71 30.83
N ALA A 450 16.69 0.63 30.19
CA ALA A 450 17.81 -0.17 30.65
C ALA A 450 19.11 0.65 30.64
N THR A 451 19.87 0.57 31.74
CA THR A 451 21.19 1.19 31.86
C THR A 451 22.22 0.42 31.06
N ASP A 452 23.33 1.10 30.70
CA ASP A 452 24.45 0.45 30.01
C ASP A 452 25.01 -0.74 30.79
N THR A 453 25.01 -0.66 32.12
CA THR A 453 25.46 -1.74 32.99
C THR A 453 24.57 -2.98 32.84
N GLU A 454 23.23 -2.82 32.87
CA GLU A 454 22.28 -3.92 32.67
C GLU A 454 22.43 -4.54 31.27
N ILE A 455 22.59 -3.71 30.24
CA ILE A 455 22.79 -4.17 28.87
C ILE A 455 24.08 -4.99 28.73
N ILE A 456 25.19 -4.51 29.33
CA ILE A 456 26.47 -5.20 29.28
C ILE A 456 26.44 -6.51 30.08
N GLU A 457 25.75 -6.54 31.23
CA GLU A 457 25.56 -7.77 32.03
C GLU A 457 24.75 -8.81 31.25
N ALA A 458 23.62 -8.42 30.69
CA ALA A 458 22.83 -9.30 29.83
C ALA A 458 23.65 -9.82 28.63
N ALA A 459 24.43 -8.94 28.01
CA ALA A 459 25.29 -9.30 26.87
C ALA A 459 26.43 -10.25 27.27
N LYS A 460 26.98 -10.15 28.48
CA LYS A 460 27.98 -11.11 29.01
C LYS A 460 27.37 -12.47 29.28
N LEU A 461 26.18 -12.51 29.86
CA LEU A 461 25.48 -13.77 30.15
C LEU A 461 25.13 -14.56 28.88
N THR A 462 24.93 -13.87 27.78
CA THR A 462 24.55 -14.47 26.48
C THR A 462 25.72 -14.57 25.50
N HIS A 463 26.95 -14.32 25.94
CA HIS A 463 28.17 -14.31 25.11
C HIS A 463 28.18 -13.25 23.98
N SER A 464 27.18 -12.41 23.88
CA SER A 464 27.11 -11.38 22.83
C SER A 464 28.11 -10.23 23.06
N TRP A 465 28.53 -9.98 24.32
CA TRP A 465 29.50 -8.96 24.64
C TRP A 465 30.87 -9.16 23.94
N GLU A 466 31.25 -10.39 23.67
CA GLU A 466 32.54 -10.69 23.02
C GLU A 466 32.65 -10.10 21.62
N PHE A 467 31.59 -10.12 20.85
CA PHE A 467 31.60 -9.49 19.52
C PHE A 467 31.23 -7.99 19.59
N ILE A 468 30.31 -7.59 20.47
CA ILE A 468 29.89 -6.18 20.62
C ILE A 468 31.07 -5.27 20.94
N ARG A 469 31.93 -5.67 21.88
CA ARG A 469 33.14 -4.89 22.26
C ARG A 469 34.17 -4.72 21.14
N ARG A 470 34.10 -5.58 20.08
CA ARG A 470 34.99 -5.51 18.92
C ARG A 470 34.44 -4.62 17.82
N LEU A 471 33.16 -4.22 17.91
CA LEU A 471 32.58 -3.28 16.98
C LEU A 471 33.18 -1.88 17.14
N PRO A 472 33.28 -1.08 16.06
CA PRO A 472 34.01 0.22 16.07
C PRO A 472 33.54 1.20 17.14
N LYS A 473 32.27 1.18 17.53
CA LYS A 473 31.66 2.06 18.55
C LYS A 473 30.99 1.26 19.68
N GLY A 474 31.30 -0.03 19.85
CA GLY A 474 30.64 -0.89 20.84
C GLY A 474 29.11 -0.83 20.78
N LEU A 475 28.45 -0.47 21.88
CA LEU A 475 26.98 -0.35 21.97
C LEU A 475 26.38 0.70 21.03
N ASP A 476 27.14 1.73 20.65
CA ASP A 476 26.67 2.81 19.76
C ASP A 476 26.96 2.54 18.29
N THR A 477 27.40 1.33 17.93
CA THR A 477 27.58 0.93 16.54
C THR A 477 26.21 0.80 15.89
N MET A 478 26.04 1.46 14.73
CA MET A 478 24.85 1.34 13.91
C MET A 478 24.81 -0.02 13.22
N LEU A 479 23.67 -0.70 13.32
CA LEU A 479 23.38 -1.98 12.69
C LEU A 479 22.33 -1.80 11.61
N ASN A 480 22.48 -2.59 10.56
CA ASN A 480 21.45 -2.90 9.57
C ASN A 480 21.32 -4.42 9.45
N GLU A 481 20.43 -4.88 8.59
CA GLU A 481 20.13 -6.31 8.45
C GLU A 481 21.37 -7.15 8.08
N ASP A 482 22.30 -6.61 7.31
CA ASP A 482 23.51 -7.32 6.83
C ASP A 482 24.76 -7.10 7.71
N SER A 483 24.64 -6.35 8.79
CA SER A 483 25.81 -5.95 9.63
C SER A 483 26.40 -7.10 10.46
N LEU A 484 25.63 -8.15 10.73
CA LEU A 484 25.98 -9.24 11.64
C LEU A 484 25.81 -10.60 10.96
N SER A 485 26.63 -11.58 11.38
CA SER A 485 26.39 -12.98 11.02
C SER A 485 25.09 -13.52 11.65
N GLN A 486 24.53 -14.61 11.09
CA GLN A 486 23.29 -15.18 11.60
C GLN A 486 23.40 -15.59 13.09
N GLY A 487 24.53 -16.15 13.52
CA GLY A 487 24.75 -16.47 14.93
C GLY A 487 24.83 -15.22 15.83
N GLN A 488 25.48 -14.15 15.36
CA GLN A 488 25.52 -12.88 16.11
C GLN A 488 24.14 -12.23 16.23
N LYS A 489 23.33 -12.28 15.16
CA LYS A 489 21.92 -11.81 15.20
C LYS A 489 21.15 -12.60 16.25
N GLN A 490 21.29 -13.92 16.28
CA GLN A 490 20.59 -14.77 17.23
C GLN A 490 21.03 -14.49 18.67
N LEU A 491 22.34 -14.37 18.95
CA LEU A 491 22.84 -13.97 20.26
C LEU A 491 22.30 -12.59 20.69
N LEU A 492 22.15 -11.65 19.77
CA LEU A 492 21.56 -10.34 20.06
C LEU A 492 20.06 -10.45 20.42
N CYS A 493 19.31 -11.31 19.70
CA CYS A 493 17.90 -11.58 20.02
C CYS A 493 17.75 -12.26 21.40
N ILE A 494 18.63 -13.19 21.74
CA ILE A 494 18.69 -13.81 23.07
C ILE A 494 18.99 -12.75 24.14
N THR A 495 19.90 -11.82 23.88
CA THR A 495 20.27 -10.74 24.79
C THR A 495 19.07 -9.80 25.09
N ARG A 496 18.21 -9.54 24.09
CA ARG A 496 16.94 -8.79 24.29
C ARG A 496 16.05 -9.45 25.34
N VAL A 497 15.88 -10.76 25.24
CA VAL A 497 15.03 -11.53 26.16
C VAL A 497 15.71 -11.65 27.53
N MET A 498 17.02 -11.86 27.58
CA MET A 498 17.81 -11.91 28.82
C MET A 498 17.73 -10.60 29.60
N LEU A 499 17.68 -9.44 28.93
CA LEU A 499 17.57 -8.13 29.59
C LEU A 499 16.20 -7.95 30.27
N CYS A 500 15.13 -8.53 29.72
CA CYS A 500 13.76 -8.42 30.24
C CYS A 500 13.44 -9.50 31.28
N LEU A 501 14.03 -10.66 31.16
CA LEU A 501 13.86 -11.86 32.03
C LEU A 501 12.38 -12.19 32.35
N PRO A 502 11.52 -12.40 31.35
CA PRO A 502 10.12 -12.73 31.62
C PRO A 502 9.97 -14.13 32.27
N PRO A 503 8.86 -14.40 32.98
CA PRO A 503 8.64 -15.68 33.68
C PRO A 503 8.43 -16.88 32.75
N MET A 504 8.04 -16.66 31.51
CA MET A 504 7.81 -17.71 30.51
C MET A 504 8.61 -17.45 29.26
N LEU A 505 9.04 -18.50 28.56
CA LEU A 505 9.86 -18.44 27.36
C LEU A 505 9.26 -19.26 26.22
N ILE A 506 9.42 -18.76 25.02
CA ILE A 506 9.17 -19.46 23.75
C ILE A 506 10.45 -19.40 22.93
N LEU A 507 11.01 -20.57 22.64
CA LEU A 507 12.30 -20.69 21.96
C LEU A 507 12.14 -21.52 20.69
N ASP A 508 12.56 -20.99 19.54
CA ASP A 508 12.60 -21.72 18.28
C ASP A 508 14.06 -21.97 17.88
N GLU A 509 14.49 -23.24 17.91
CA GLU A 509 15.89 -23.68 17.81
C GLU A 509 16.40 -23.90 16.38
N ALA A 510 15.90 -23.25 15.37
CA ALA A 510 16.42 -23.45 14.03
C ALA A 510 17.79 -22.77 13.82
N THR A 511 18.88 -23.55 13.80
CA THR A 511 20.27 -23.08 13.72
C THR A 511 21.07 -23.66 12.53
N SER A 512 20.43 -24.02 11.43
CA SER A 512 21.03 -24.78 10.31
C SER A 512 22.20 -24.10 9.57
N SER A 513 22.58 -22.86 9.95
CA SER A 513 23.61 -22.08 9.23
C SER A 513 24.59 -21.36 10.15
N ILE A 514 24.83 -21.89 11.38
CA ILE A 514 25.68 -21.26 12.39
C ILE A 514 26.94 -22.14 12.61
N ASP A 515 28.08 -21.50 12.84
CA ASP A 515 29.32 -22.21 13.18
C ASP A 515 29.22 -22.89 14.57
N THR A 516 29.92 -24.00 14.75
CA THR A 516 29.83 -24.84 15.94
C THR A 516 30.17 -24.10 17.26
N ARG A 517 31.08 -23.12 17.20
CA ARG A 517 31.46 -22.36 18.41
C ARG A 517 30.34 -21.43 18.85
N THR A 518 29.78 -20.68 17.92
CA THR A 518 28.64 -19.78 18.19
C THR A 518 27.39 -20.59 18.59
N GLU A 519 27.25 -21.77 18.02
CA GLU A 519 26.18 -22.72 18.36
C GLU A 519 26.23 -23.12 19.82
N LEU A 520 27.41 -23.49 20.36
CA LEU A 520 27.58 -23.81 21.78
C LEU A 520 27.24 -22.59 22.68
N GLN A 521 27.67 -21.39 22.29
CA GLN A 521 27.35 -20.17 23.04
C GLN A 521 25.84 -19.88 23.10
N ILE A 522 25.13 -20.10 22.00
CA ILE A 522 23.68 -19.98 21.92
C ILE A 522 23.01 -21.00 22.86
N GLN A 523 23.49 -22.24 22.89
CA GLN A 523 22.98 -23.29 23.74
C GLN A 523 23.15 -22.97 25.22
N GLU A 524 24.33 -22.54 25.64
CA GLU A 524 24.58 -22.09 27.01
C GLU A 524 23.70 -20.91 27.41
N ALA A 525 23.49 -19.95 26.49
CA ALA A 525 22.62 -18.81 26.73
C ALA A 525 21.16 -19.22 26.90
N PHE A 526 20.66 -20.18 26.11
CA PHE A 526 19.33 -20.75 26.27
C PHE A 526 19.16 -21.47 27.60
N GLU A 527 20.11 -22.32 27.99
CA GLU A 527 20.05 -23.04 29.27
C GLU A 527 19.95 -22.06 30.46
N ARG A 528 20.77 -21.02 30.47
CA ARG A 528 20.72 -19.96 31.51
C ARG A 528 19.39 -19.21 31.52
N MET A 529 18.83 -18.93 30.35
CA MET A 529 17.52 -18.26 30.28
C MET A 529 16.40 -19.12 30.82
N MET A 530 16.44 -20.44 30.60
CA MET A 530 15.40 -21.39 31.02
C MET A 530 15.40 -21.68 32.52
N GLU A 531 16.47 -21.39 33.22
CA GLU A 531 16.56 -21.69 34.67
C GLU A 531 15.41 -21.08 35.46
N GLY A 532 14.58 -21.93 36.10
CA GLY A 532 13.45 -21.53 36.90
C GLY A 532 12.27 -20.94 36.16
N ARG A 533 12.21 -21.05 34.82
CA ARG A 533 11.15 -20.48 33.98
C ARG A 533 10.42 -21.55 33.18
N THR A 534 9.13 -21.35 32.99
CA THR A 534 8.34 -22.20 32.10
C THR A 534 8.74 -21.92 30.66
N SER A 535 9.22 -22.96 29.98
CA SER A 535 9.81 -22.80 28.65
C SER A 535 9.17 -23.75 27.63
N PHE A 536 8.70 -23.18 26.50
CA PHE A 536 8.21 -23.93 25.36
C PHE A 536 9.26 -23.86 24.26
N ILE A 537 9.77 -25.02 23.83
CA ILE A 537 10.91 -25.11 22.93
C ILE A 537 10.50 -25.91 21.69
N VAL A 538 10.53 -25.28 20.51
CA VAL A 538 10.46 -26.00 19.24
C VAL A 538 11.82 -26.61 19.02
N ALA A 539 11.95 -27.86 19.44
CA ALA A 539 13.25 -28.50 19.51
C ALA A 539 13.64 -29.16 18.18
N HIS A 540 14.78 -28.78 17.68
CA HIS A 540 15.45 -29.38 16.51
C HIS A 540 16.76 -30.08 16.91
N ARG A 541 17.12 -30.06 18.21
CA ARG A 541 18.36 -30.62 18.73
C ARG A 541 18.10 -31.72 19.75
N LEU A 542 18.95 -32.73 19.70
CA LEU A 542 18.87 -33.90 20.57
C LEU A 542 19.04 -33.55 22.06
N SER A 543 20.04 -32.68 22.36
CA SER A 543 20.32 -32.25 23.74
C SER A 543 19.13 -31.58 24.42
N THR A 544 18.47 -30.69 23.70
CA THR A 544 17.29 -29.93 24.19
C THR A 544 16.10 -30.86 24.42
N ILE A 545 15.87 -31.80 23.51
CA ILE A 545 14.78 -32.78 23.62
C ILE A 545 15.01 -33.68 24.84
N ARG A 546 16.25 -34.16 25.02
CA ARG A 546 16.59 -35.11 26.09
C ARG A 546 16.50 -34.50 27.50
N ASN A 547 16.80 -33.20 27.61
CA ASN A 547 16.80 -32.49 28.89
C ASN A 547 15.45 -31.84 29.22
N ALA A 548 14.40 -32.04 28.41
CA ALA A 548 13.07 -31.52 28.65
C ALA A 548 12.33 -32.34 29.73
N ASP A 549 11.58 -31.64 30.59
CA ASP A 549 10.72 -32.25 31.60
C ASP A 549 9.50 -32.94 30.97
N LEU A 550 9.04 -32.39 29.83
CA LEU A 550 7.92 -32.91 29.07
C LEU A 550 8.19 -32.77 27.58
N ILE A 551 8.02 -33.84 26.82
CA ILE A 551 8.09 -33.83 25.38
C ILE A 551 6.67 -34.00 24.81
N LEU A 552 6.26 -33.07 23.96
CA LEU A 552 5.02 -33.12 23.19
C LEU A 552 5.34 -33.56 21.75
N VAL A 553 4.83 -34.71 21.39
CA VAL A 553 5.00 -35.25 20.03
C VAL A 553 3.78 -34.91 19.21
N MET A 554 3.95 -34.00 18.27
CA MET A 554 2.86 -33.50 17.41
C MET A 554 2.90 -34.17 16.04
N LYS A 555 1.73 -34.59 15.57
CA LYS A 555 1.49 -35.08 14.23
C LYS A 555 0.11 -34.67 13.77
N ASP A 556 0.01 -34.14 12.56
CA ASP A 556 -1.25 -33.75 11.93
C ASP A 556 -2.14 -32.87 12.86
N GLY A 557 -1.51 -31.94 13.61
CA GLY A 557 -2.18 -30.99 14.50
C GLY A 557 -2.59 -31.52 15.87
N SER A 558 -2.34 -32.79 16.18
CA SER A 558 -2.70 -33.41 17.47
C SER A 558 -1.45 -33.83 18.25
N ILE A 559 -1.56 -33.85 19.60
CA ILE A 559 -0.57 -34.53 20.44
C ILE A 559 -0.83 -36.02 20.34
N ILE A 560 0.08 -36.77 19.76
CA ILE A 560 -0.03 -38.23 19.63
C ILE A 560 0.68 -38.96 20.78
N GLU A 561 1.72 -38.34 21.33
CA GLU A 561 2.46 -38.87 22.49
C GLU A 561 2.92 -37.72 23.36
N GLN A 562 2.98 -37.97 24.68
CA GLN A 562 3.57 -37.06 25.64
C GLN A 562 4.24 -37.85 26.77
N GLY A 563 5.34 -37.31 27.32
CA GLY A 563 6.11 -37.95 28.40
C GLY A 563 7.56 -37.45 28.39
N THR A 564 8.37 -38.05 29.25
CA THR A 564 9.83 -37.84 29.29
C THR A 564 10.52 -38.59 28.15
N HIS A 565 11.79 -38.25 27.87
CA HIS A 565 12.59 -38.95 26.88
C HIS A 565 12.61 -40.47 27.05
N ASP A 566 12.90 -40.91 28.29
CA ASP A 566 13.05 -42.34 28.59
C ASP A 566 11.72 -43.09 28.45
N GLU A 567 10.60 -42.47 28.92
CA GLU A 567 9.26 -43.04 28.76
C GLU A 567 8.86 -43.21 27.30
N LEU A 568 9.11 -42.21 26.48
CA LEU A 568 8.73 -42.22 25.06
C LEU A 568 9.61 -43.19 24.24
N ILE A 569 10.89 -43.29 24.55
CA ILE A 569 11.77 -44.30 23.95
C ILE A 569 11.33 -45.72 24.31
N ALA A 570 10.97 -45.94 25.61
CA ALA A 570 10.51 -47.26 26.09
C ALA A 570 9.17 -47.68 25.44
N LYS A 571 8.29 -46.72 25.08
CA LYS A 571 7.02 -46.98 24.39
C LYS A 571 7.22 -47.51 22.96
N GLY A 572 8.38 -47.25 22.32
CA GLY A 572 8.65 -47.67 20.96
C GLY A 572 7.73 -47.05 19.88
N GLY A 573 7.10 -45.93 20.17
CA GLY A 573 6.10 -45.29 19.33
C GLY A 573 6.66 -44.37 18.25
N PHE A 574 5.88 -43.36 17.86
CA PHE A 574 6.27 -42.40 16.83
C PHE A 574 7.51 -41.58 17.23
N TYR A 575 7.62 -41.19 18.50
CA TYR A 575 8.80 -40.51 19.02
C TYR A 575 10.09 -41.37 18.83
N HIS A 576 10.03 -42.63 19.17
CA HIS A 576 11.16 -43.58 18.99
C HIS A 576 11.58 -43.62 17.50
N THR A 577 10.61 -43.68 16.59
CA THR A 577 10.88 -43.72 15.15
C THR A 577 11.50 -42.39 14.69
N LEU A 578 10.96 -41.24 15.13
CA LEU A 578 11.45 -39.89 14.82
C LEU A 578 12.88 -39.72 15.35
N TYR A 579 13.11 -40.12 16.59
CA TYR A 579 14.44 -40.08 17.21
C TYR A 579 15.48 -40.85 16.43
N ASN A 580 15.20 -42.11 16.10
CA ASN A 580 16.14 -42.96 15.35
C ASN A 580 16.37 -42.49 13.91
N SER A 581 15.36 -41.91 13.27
CA SER A 581 15.51 -41.40 11.90
C SER A 581 16.31 -40.11 11.80
N GLN A 582 16.19 -39.22 12.78
CA GLN A 582 16.82 -37.90 12.75
C GLN A 582 18.15 -37.82 13.51
N PHE A 583 18.30 -38.60 14.59
CA PHE A 583 19.40 -38.43 15.54
C PHE A 583 20.31 -39.64 15.75
N ALA A 584 19.85 -40.84 15.50
CA ALA A 584 20.70 -42.05 15.69
C ALA A 584 21.83 -42.19 14.66
N LYS A 585 21.76 -41.51 13.51
CA LYS A 585 22.81 -41.50 12.48
C LYS A 585 24.02 -40.58 12.80
N VAL A 586 23.98 -39.83 13.89
CA VAL A 586 25.04 -38.89 14.28
C VAL A 586 25.99 -39.48 15.33
N SER A 587 25.74 -40.70 15.79
CA SER A 587 26.51 -41.38 16.85
C SER A 587 27.43 -42.51 16.32
N GLU A 588 27.60 -42.64 15.01
CA GLU A 588 28.68 -43.40 14.36
C GLU A 588 29.63 -42.41 13.65
#